data_c77d2674baf9217f1661c09f2dc3bb09
#
_entry.id   c77d2674baf9217f1661c09f2dc3bb09
#
_cell.length_a   1.000
_cell.length_b   1.000
_cell.length_c   1.000
_cell.angle_alpha   90.00
_cell.angle_beta   90.00
_cell.angle_gamma   90.00
#
_symmetry.space_group_name_H-M   'P 1'
#
loop_
_entity.id
_entity.type
_entity.pdbx_description
1 polymer ?
#
loop_
_entity_poly.entity_id
_entity_poly.type
_entity_poly.pdbx_seq_one_letter_code
_entity_poly.pdbx_strand_id
1 'polypeptide(L)'
;DIIRAANRAYGSRSEASVLEEIYTTMINLFSKFSPPKEVHLFDSRTGGMRAGFPVLSAIDVGGYHFEVLEGLGGHTHGQIYLFCGELGVLFTADTVINFGHLSPERAEYNTLAVILVTSVNVDSGAAKTERHHLIDLARETTGLFAGGRTRCLVCCGHGPVSVFEGKELIPFGAVEHYVPCE
;
A
#
# COMPACT_ATOMS: atom_id res chain seq x y z
N ASP A 1 -2.00 -22.56 2.91
CA ASP A 1 -0.85 -22.37 2.03
C ASP A 1 -0.84 -21.03 1.31
N ILE A 2 -1.72 -20.10 1.69
CA ILE A 2 -1.72 -18.71 1.22
C ILE A 2 -0.43 -18.01 1.64
N ILE A 3 0.08 -18.26 2.85
CA ILE A 3 1.38 -17.72 3.29
C ILE A 3 2.50 -18.27 2.42
N ARG A 4 2.49 -19.56 2.12
CA ARG A 4 3.50 -20.16 1.24
C ARG A 4 3.36 -19.68 -0.21
N ALA A 5 2.15 -19.35 -0.66
CA ALA A 5 1.93 -18.74 -1.97
C ALA A 5 2.37 -17.28 -1.99
N ALA A 6 2.05 -16.50 -0.96
CA ALA A 6 2.53 -15.13 -0.79
C ALA A 6 4.06 -15.09 -0.65
N ASN A 7 4.63 -15.99 0.17
CA ASN A 7 6.08 -16.10 0.34
C ASN A 7 6.77 -16.59 -0.93
N ARG A 8 6.13 -17.44 -1.74
CA ARG A 8 6.65 -17.82 -3.05
C ARG A 8 6.53 -16.68 -4.06
N ALA A 9 5.48 -15.89 -4.02
CA ALA A 9 5.35 -14.69 -4.86
C ALA A 9 6.42 -13.65 -4.50
N TYR A 10 6.76 -13.52 -3.23
CA TYR A 10 7.84 -12.65 -2.74
C TYR A 10 9.22 -13.23 -3.03
N GLY A 11 9.39 -14.57 -2.93
CA GLY A 11 10.65 -15.29 -3.14
C GLY A 11 10.84 -15.88 -4.54
N SER A 12 9.82 -15.86 -5.40
CA SER A 12 9.86 -16.46 -6.75
C SER A 12 10.42 -15.52 -7.82
N ARG A 13 11.12 -14.48 -7.43
CA ARG A 13 12.04 -13.84 -8.37
C ARG A 13 13.02 -14.92 -8.79
N SER A 14 13.04 -15.25 -10.06
CA SER A 14 13.92 -16.26 -10.65
C SER A 14 15.43 -16.00 -10.41
N GLU A 15 15.74 -14.88 -9.75
CA GLU A 15 17.07 -14.38 -9.44
C GLU A 15 17.12 -13.79 -8.02
N ALA A 16 16.32 -14.33 -7.06
CA ALA A 16 16.37 -13.89 -5.67
C ALA A 16 17.82 -14.00 -5.17
N SER A 17 18.38 -12.89 -4.76
CA SER A 17 19.69 -12.87 -4.14
C SER A 17 19.63 -13.59 -2.79
N VAL A 18 20.77 -14.09 -2.31
CA VAL A 18 20.88 -14.68 -0.97
C VAL A 18 20.32 -13.74 0.12
N LEU A 19 20.45 -12.42 -0.09
CA LEU A 19 19.90 -11.40 0.81
C LEU A 19 18.37 -11.35 0.79
N GLU A 20 17.73 -11.55 -0.37
CA GLU A 20 16.27 -11.63 -0.47
C GLU A 20 15.73 -12.90 0.22
N GLU A 21 16.44 -14.01 0.11
CA GLU A 21 16.10 -15.24 0.85
C GLU A 21 16.23 -15.04 2.36
N ILE A 22 17.31 -14.40 2.82
CA ILE A 22 17.52 -14.07 4.24
C ILE A 22 16.39 -13.14 4.72
N TYR A 23 16.06 -12.08 3.97
CA TYR A 23 15.03 -11.13 4.33
C TYR A 23 13.64 -11.81 4.40
N THR A 24 13.31 -12.63 3.40
CA THR A 24 12.07 -13.41 3.38
C THR A 24 12.00 -14.37 4.58
N THR A 25 13.10 -15.02 4.89
CA THR A 25 13.20 -15.94 6.03
C THR A 25 13.01 -15.19 7.35
N MET A 26 13.64 -14.03 7.50
CA MET A 26 13.48 -13.18 8.69
C MET A 26 12.04 -12.71 8.88
N ILE A 27 11.39 -12.22 7.83
CA ILE A 27 9.98 -11.80 7.90
C ILE A 27 9.12 -12.99 8.34
N ASN A 28 9.32 -14.17 7.78
CA ASN A 28 8.56 -15.36 8.12
C ASN A 28 8.78 -15.84 9.57
N LEU A 29 9.99 -15.68 10.09
CA LEU A 29 10.32 -16.04 11.47
C LEU A 29 9.72 -15.06 12.49
N PHE A 30 9.65 -13.76 12.14
CA PHE A 30 9.23 -12.73 13.08
C PHE A 30 7.77 -12.31 12.91
N SER A 31 7.15 -12.52 11.73
CA SER A 31 5.72 -12.33 11.58
C SER A 31 4.98 -13.49 12.26
N LYS A 32 4.35 -13.23 13.40
CA LYS A 32 3.46 -14.19 14.08
C LYS A 32 2.13 -14.33 13.33
N PHE A 33 2.17 -14.31 12.01
CA PHE A 33 0.98 -14.42 11.18
C PHE A 33 0.42 -15.83 11.20
N SER A 34 -0.83 -15.97 11.59
CA SER A 34 -1.59 -17.21 11.45
C SER A 34 -2.57 -17.05 10.29
N PRO A 35 -2.57 -17.99 9.31
CA PRO A 35 -3.52 -17.90 8.21
C PRO A 35 -4.95 -17.96 8.74
N PRO A 36 -5.88 -17.17 8.16
CA PRO A 36 -7.29 -17.29 8.47
C PRO A 36 -7.80 -18.67 8.11
N LYS A 37 -8.82 -19.16 8.84
CA LYS A 37 -9.43 -20.46 8.56
C LYS A 37 -10.22 -20.47 7.25
N GLU A 38 -10.79 -19.33 6.92
CA GLU A 38 -11.57 -19.11 5.69
C GLU A 38 -10.96 -17.93 4.93
N VAL A 39 -10.92 -18.06 3.62
CA VAL A 39 -10.42 -17.02 2.71
C VAL A 39 -11.44 -16.86 1.59
N HIS A 40 -11.94 -15.65 1.44
CA HIS A 40 -12.75 -15.25 0.31
C HIS A 40 -11.87 -14.56 -0.72
N LEU A 41 -11.85 -15.09 -1.92
CA LEU A 41 -11.10 -14.52 -3.04
C LEU A 41 -11.98 -13.59 -3.85
N PHE A 42 -11.41 -12.50 -4.33
CA PHE A 42 -12.02 -11.69 -5.36
C PHE A 42 -11.70 -12.33 -6.71
N ASP A 43 -12.61 -13.15 -7.24
CA ASP A 43 -12.42 -13.96 -8.44
C ASP A 43 -13.12 -13.38 -9.68
N SER A 44 -13.85 -12.29 -9.52
CA SER A 44 -14.59 -11.65 -10.61
C SER A 44 -14.39 -10.12 -10.61
N ARG A 45 -14.24 -9.56 -11.80
CA ARG A 45 -14.21 -8.12 -12.04
C ARG A 45 -15.65 -7.66 -12.26
N THR A 46 -16.24 -6.99 -11.28
CA THR A 46 -17.66 -6.63 -11.29
C THR A 46 -17.94 -5.16 -11.61
N GLY A 47 -16.96 -4.28 -11.48
CA GLY A 47 -17.17 -2.84 -11.44
C GLY A 47 -16.56 -2.01 -12.56
N GLY A 48 -16.02 -2.61 -13.61
CA GLY A 48 -15.35 -1.85 -14.68
C GLY A 48 -13.96 -1.35 -14.26
N MET A 49 -13.65 -0.08 -14.55
CA MET A 49 -12.33 0.52 -14.31
C MET A 49 -12.45 1.79 -13.45
N ARG A 50 -11.53 1.96 -12.50
CA ARG A 50 -11.36 3.18 -11.70
C ARG A 50 -9.92 3.67 -11.84
N ALA A 51 -9.72 4.83 -12.47
CA ALA A 51 -8.41 5.45 -12.63
C ALA A 51 -7.31 4.47 -13.15
N GLY A 52 -7.66 3.60 -14.09
CA GLY A 52 -6.73 2.63 -14.66
C GLY A 52 -6.65 1.28 -13.92
N PHE A 53 -7.39 1.10 -12.81
CA PHE A 53 -7.47 -0.15 -12.07
C PHE A 53 -8.79 -0.88 -12.32
N PRO A 54 -8.78 -2.21 -12.53
CA PRO A 54 -10.02 -2.99 -12.52
C PRO A 54 -10.69 -2.94 -11.14
N VAL A 55 -12.01 -2.77 -11.12
CA VAL A 55 -12.79 -2.90 -9.89
C VAL A 55 -13.20 -4.37 -9.73
N LEU A 56 -12.61 -5.03 -8.73
CA LEU A 56 -12.89 -6.43 -8.43
C LEU A 56 -14.24 -6.60 -7.77
N SER A 57 -14.51 -5.77 -6.78
CA SER A 57 -15.68 -5.86 -5.92
C SER A 57 -15.87 -4.58 -5.14
N ALA A 58 -16.84 -4.57 -4.24
CA ALA A 58 -17.00 -3.56 -3.22
C ALA A 58 -17.31 -4.20 -1.88
N ILE A 59 -16.94 -3.51 -0.81
CA ILE A 59 -17.23 -3.91 0.57
C ILE A 59 -17.84 -2.73 1.32
N ASP A 60 -18.83 -3.01 2.15
CA ASP A 60 -19.46 -2.01 3.01
C ASP A 60 -18.86 -2.09 4.43
N VAL A 61 -18.29 -1.01 4.90
CA VAL A 61 -17.68 -0.93 6.23
C VAL A 61 -18.20 0.32 6.94
N GLY A 62 -18.85 0.14 8.08
CA GLY A 62 -19.37 1.24 8.88
C GLY A 62 -20.39 2.13 8.15
N GLY A 63 -21.12 1.60 7.18
CA GLY A 63 -22.09 2.34 6.36
C GLY A 63 -21.48 3.07 5.15
N TYR A 64 -20.19 2.90 4.90
CA TYR A 64 -19.49 3.46 3.75
C TYR A 64 -19.12 2.38 2.73
N HIS A 65 -19.20 2.75 1.46
CA HIS A 65 -18.93 1.86 0.33
C HIS A 65 -17.50 2.00 -0.16
N PHE A 66 -16.73 0.90 -0.07
CA PHE A 66 -15.35 0.85 -0.54
C PHE A 66 -15.26 -0.01 -1.80
N GLU A 67 -14.79 0.59 -2.89
CA GLU A 67 -14.37 -0.15 -4.07
C GLU A 67 -13.06 -0.89 -3.79
N VAL A 68 -12.98 -2.16 -4.20
CA VAL A 68 -11.77 -2.98 -4.15
C VAL A 68 -11.14 -2.94 -5.52
N LEU A 69 -9.99 -2.27 -5.65
CA LEU A 69 -9.28 -2.08 -6.91
C LEU A 69 -8.14 -3.09 -7.03
N GLU A 70 -8.03 -3.74 -8.20
CA GLU A 70 -6.94 -4.69 -8.49
C GLU A 70 -5.68 -3.92 -8.86
N GLY A 71 -4.58 -4.18 -8.15
CA GLY A 71 -3.26 -3.68 -8.53
C GLY A 71 -2.76 -4.33 -9.81
N LEU A 72 -1.80 -3.68 -10.47
CA LEU A 72 -1.18 -4.19 -11.71
C LEU A 72 -0.05 -5.19 -11.43
N GLY A 73 0.18 -5.54 -10.17
CA GLY A 73 1.23 -6.46 -9.74
C GLY A 73 2.61 -5.82 -9.64
N GLY A 74 2.68 -4.52 -9.49
CA GLY A 74 3.93 -3.78 -9.43
C GLY A 74 4.72 -4.01 -8.14
N HIS A 75 4.12 -3.69 -7.00
CA HIS A 75 4.78 -3.93 -5.71
C HIS A 75 4.76 -5.43 -5.38
N THR A 76 3.59 -6.05 -5.42
CA THR A 76 3.43 -7.50 -5.21
C THR A 76 2.25 -8.02 -6.02
N HIS A 77 2.31 -9.31 -6.40
CA HIS A 77 1.18 -9.97 -7.03
C HIS A 77 -0.01 -10.06 -6.06
N GLY A 78 -1.22 -9.81 -6.59
CA GLY A 78 -2.44 -9.81 -5.80
C GLY A 78 -2.62 -8.57 -4.90
N GLN A 79 -1.84 -7.53 -5.12
CA GLN A 79 -2.03 -6.24 -4.47
C GLN A 79 -3.42 -5.70 -4.78
N ILE A 80 -4.11 -5.23 -3.75
CA ILE A 80 -5.38 -4.52 -3.87
C ILE A 80 -5.28 -3.14 -3.22
N TYR A 81 -6.16 -2.24 -3.67
CA TYR A 81 -6.36 -0.93 -3.07
C TYR A 81 -7.82 -0.81 -2.64
N LEU A 82 -8.08 -0.05 -1.58
CA LEU A 82 -9.44 0.25 -1.14
C LEU A 82 -9.71 1.74 -1.33
N PHE A 83 -10.78 2.05 -2.03
CA PHE A 83 -11.16 3.42 -2.34
C PHE A 83 -12.59 3.70 -1.91
N CYS A 84 -12.79 4.75 -1.11
CA CYS A 84 -14.11 5.28 -0.76
C CYS A 84 -14.22 6.73 -1.23
N GLY A 85 -14.98 6.95 -2.30
CA GLY A 85 -15.21 8.29 -2.86
C GLY A 85 -16.00 9.20 -1.92
N GLU A 86 -16.97 8.65 -1.17
CA GLU A 86 -17.80 9.40 -0.22
C GLU A 86 -16.98 9.96 0.94
N LEU A 87 -16.05 9.19 1.46
CA LEU A 87 -15.13 9.63 2.50
C LEU A 87 -13.93 10.39 1.93
N GLY A 88 -13.65 10.27 0.64
CA GLY A 88 -12.39 10.74 0.06
C GLY A 88 -11.20 10.09 0.75
N VAL A 89 -11.15 8.75 0.78
CA VAL A 89 -10.08 7.96 1.40
C VAL A 89 -9.61 6.89 0.45
N LEU A 90 -8.28 6.76 0.33
CA LEU A 90 -7.61 5.77 -0.51
C LEU A 90 -6.54 5.03 0.30
N PHE A 91 -6.67 3.71 0.41
CA PHE A 91 -5.65 2.83 1.01
C PHE A 91 -4.79 2.25 -0.10
N THR A 92 -3.49 2.51 -0.05
CA THR A 92 -2.55 2.20 -1.13
C THR A 92 -1.59 1.07 -0.80
N ALA A 93 -1.65 0.53 0.41
CA ALA A 93 -0.63 -0.39 0.90
C ALA A 93 0.79 0.10 0.55
N ASP A 94 1.73 -0.79 0.29
CA ASP A 94 3.14 -0.45 0.08
C ASP A 94 3.48 0.09 -1.32
N THR A 95 2.48 0.22 -2.20
CA THR A 95 2.69 0.87 -3.51
C THR A 95 3.00 2.36 -3.34
N VAL A 96 2.40 3.00 -2.32
CA VAL A 96 2.72 4.37 -1.91
C VAL A 96 3.21 4.37 -0.47
N ILE A 97 4.39 4.92 -0.25
CA ILE A 97 5.06 4.98 1.05
C ILE A 97 5.47 6.43 1.30
N ASN A 98 5.22 6.92 2.52
CA ASN A 98 5.66 8.25 2.93
C ASN A 98 6.73 8.16 4.03
N PHE A 99 7.98 8.15 3.63
CA PHE A 99 9.13 8.21 4.55
C PHE A 99 9.62 9.63 4.84
N GLY A 100 9.06 10.66 4.20
CA GLY A 100 9.52 12.03 4.29
C GLY A 100 9.41 12.69 5.67
N HIS A 101 8.71 12.03 6.61
CA HIS A 101 8.45 12.56 7.95
C HIS A 101 8.86 11.58 9.06
N LEU A 102 9.83 10.73 8.77
CA LEU A 102 10.45 9.89 9.79
C LEU A 102 11.39 10.71 10.67
N SER A 103 11.62 10.26 11.91
CA SER A 103 12.72 10.78 12.70
C SER A 103 14.06 10.54 11.97
N PRO A 104 15.10 11.38 12.22
CA PRO A 104 16.40 11.22 11.57
C PRO A 104 16.96 9.80 11.67
N GLU A 105 16.83 9.16 12.83
CA GLU A 105 17.32 7.79 13.07
C GLU A 105 16.56 6.75 12.23
N ARG A 106 15.24 6.92 12.08
CA ARG A 106 14.43 6.04 11.24
C ARG A 106 14.68 6.28 9.75
N ALA A 107 14.89 7.53 9.36
CA ALA A 107 15.26 7.87 7.99
C ALA A 107 16.61 7.22 7.62
N GLU A 108 17.61 7.31 8.51
CA GLU A 108 18.90 6.65 8.33
C GLU A 108 18.75 5.13 8.24
N TYR A 109 17.99 4.51 9.14
CA TYR A 109 17.73 3.07 9.11
C TYR A 109 17.09 2.62 7.79
N ASN A 110 16.17 3.40 7.23
CA ASN A 110 15.53 3.08 5.96
C ASN A 110 16.47 3.18 4.76
N THR A 111 17.56 3.96 4.84
CA THR A 111 18.57 3.98 3.77
C THR A 111 19.32 2.67 3.65
N LEU A 112 19.46 1.92 4.75
CA LEU A 112 20.10 0.60 4.74
C LEU A 112 19.30 -0.41 3.89
N ALA A 113 17.98 -0.33 3.91
CA ALA A 113 17.13 -1.21 3.10
C ALA A 113 17.36 -1.00 1.60
N VAL A 114 17.60 0.23 1.16
CA VAL A 114 17.90 0.57 -0.25
C VAL A 114 19.25 -0.02 -0.69
N ILE A 115 20.21 -0.11 0.23
CA ILE A 115 21.55 -0.67 -0.06
C ILE A 115 21.50 -2.20 -0.10
N LEU A 116 20.69 -2.80 0.77
CA LEU A 116 20.62 -4.25 0.94
C LEU A 116 19.66 -4.91 -0.05
N VAL A 117 18.60 -4.19 -0.47
CA VAL A 117 17.56 -4.70 -1.37
C VAL A 117 17.42 -3.71 -2.53
N THR A 118 17.87 -4.09 -3.71
CA THR A 118 17.86 -3.22 -4.89
C THR A 118 16.47 -2.80 -5.35
N SER A 119 15.45 -3.57 -5.02
CA SER A 119 14.04 -3.22 -5.21
C SER A 119 13.16 -4.08 -4.31
N VAL A 120 12.18 -3.44 -3.68
CA VAL A 120 11.10 -4.13 -2.96
C VAL A 120 9.89 -4.42 -3.86
N ASN A 121 9.95 -4.05 -5.14
CA ASN A 121 8.88 -4.27 -6.10
C ASN A 121 9.15 -5.53 -6.93
N VAL A 122 8.09 -6.26 -7.26
CA VAL A 122 8.15 -7.38 -8.21
C VAL A 122 8.40 -6.87 -9.63
N ASP A 123 7.71 -5.77 -9.99
CA ASP A 123 7.90 -5.03 -11.24
C ASP A 123 7.92 -3.53 -10.97
N SER A 124 9.10 -2.94 -11.07
CA SER A 124 9.28 -1.50 -10.81
C SER A 124 8.61 -0.60 -11.87
N GLY A 125 8.44 -1.08 -13.10
CA GLY A 125 7.73 -0.37 -14.16
C GLY A 125 6.24 -0.30 -13.88
N ALA A 126 5.62 -1.45 -13.56
CA ALA A 126 4.23 -1.54 -13.15
C ALA A 126 3.98 -0.74 -11.86
N ALA A 127 4.84 -0.86 -10.84
CA ALA A 127 4.73 -0.11 -9.60
C ALA A 127 4.78 1.42 -9.81
N LYS A 128 5.59 1.89 -10.76
CA LYS A 128 5.60 3.31 -11.15
C LYS A 128 4.29 3.73 -11.79
N THR A 129 3.72 2.91 -12.67
CA THR A 129 2.42 3.16 -13.31
C THR A 129 1.31 3.18 -12.27
N GLU A 130 1.28 2.21 -11.37
CA GLU A 130 0.32 2.16 -10.25
C GLU A 130 0.37 3.44 -9.41
N ARG A 131 1.58 3.90 -9.04
CA ARG A 131 1.72 5.16 -8.28
C ARG A 131 1.14 6.35 -9.01
N HIS A 132 1.34 6.48 -10.32
CA HIS A 132 0.75 7.57 -11.09
C HIS A 132 -0.78 7.50 -11.06
N HIS A 133 -1.36 6.33 -11.29
CA HIS A 133 -2.80 6.14 -11.24
C HIS A 133 -3.40 6.43 -9.84
N LEU A 134 -2.72 6.01 -8.76
CA LEU A 134 -3.15 6.29 -7.38
C LEU A 134 -3.05 7.80 -7.05
N ILE A 135 -2.00 8.47 -7.52
CA ILE A 135 -1.84 9.92 -7.38
C ILE A 135 -2.96 10.65 -8.10
N ASP A 136 -3.24 10.28 -9.35
CA ASP A 136 -4.29 10.90 -10.16
C ASP A 136 -5.66 10.65 -9.52
N LEU A 137 -5.96 9.43 -9.09
CA LEU A 137 -7.19 9.11 -8.37
C LEU A 137 -7.37 9.97 -7.12
N ALA A 138 -6.33 10.07 -6.28
CA ALA A 138 -6.40 10.87 -5.06
C ALA A 138 -6.55 12.37 -5.32
N ARG A 139 -5.94 12.89 -6.38
CA ARG A 139 -6.02 14.31 -6.76
C ARG A 139 -7.34 14.68 -7.42
N GLU A 140 -7.90 13.79 -8.22
CA GLU A 140 -9.20 13.98 -8.87
C GLU A 140 -10.38 13.82 -7.90
N THR A 141 -10.14 13.07 -6.79
CA THR A 141 -11.15 12.88 -5.74
C THR A 141 -11.21 14.11 -4.85
N THR A 142 -12.04 15.08 -5.25
CA THR A 142 -12.31 16.32 -4.53
C THR A 142 -13.76 16.39 -4.10
N GLY A 143 -14.03 17.03 -2.97
CA GLY A 143 -15.38 17.17 -2.44
C GLY A 143 -15.36 17.83 -1.07
N LEU A 144 -16.51 17.92 -0.45
CA LEU A 144 -16.64 18.32 0.95
C LEU A 144 -16.80 17.05 1.80
N PHE A 145 -15.70 16.59 2.35
CA PHE A 145 -15.65 15.38 3.19
C PHE A 145 -15.82 15.73 4.69
N ALA A 146 -15.95 14.70 5.50
CA ALA A 146 -16.05 14.84 6.95
C ALA A 146 -14.91 15.72 7.53
N GLY A 147 -15.25 16.59 8.46
CA GLY A 147 -14.30 17.55 9.05
C GLY A 147 -13.97 18.75 8.18
N GLY A 148 -14.75 19.04 7.12
CA GLY A 148 -14.51 20.16 6.21
C GLY A 148 -13.34 19.96 5.25
N ARG A 149 -12.84 18.76 5.14
CA ARG A 149 -11.74 18.39 4.25
C ARG A 149 -12.18 18.39 2.79
N THR A 150 -11.32 18.88 1.90
CA THR A 150 -11.58 18.94 0.46
C THR A 150 -10.70 18.02 -0.38
N ARG A 151 -9.71 17.38 0.23
CA ARG A 151 -8.74 16.49 -0.43
C ARG A 151 -8.93 15.04 0.01
N CYS A 152 -8.60 14.12 -0.87
CA CYS A 152 -8.55 12.71 -0.56
C CYS A 152 -7.42 12.41 0.43
N LEU A 153 -7.72 11.63 1.48
CA LEU A 153 -6.71 11.06 2.36
C LEU A 153 -6.07 9.85 1.70
N VAL A 154 -4.76 9.78 1.78
CA VAL A 154 -3.97 8.65 1.31
C VAL A 154 -3.41 7.91 2.53
N CYS A 155 -3.90 6.70 2.74
CA CYS A 155 -3.46 5.79 3.80
C CYS A 155 -2.41 4.86 3.20
N CYS A 156 -1.13 5.25 3.36
CA CYS A 156 0.01 4.51 2.85
C CYS A 156 0.26 3.25 3.68
N GLY A 157 0.96 2.25 3.11
CA GLY A 157 1.43 1.09 3.86
C GLY A 157 2.41 1.45 4.97
N HIS A 158 3.23 2.48 4.72
CA HIS A 158 4.16 3.04 5.70
C HIS A 158 4.08 4.56 5.71
N GLY A 159 4.22 5.14 6.91
CA GLY A 159 4.17 6.59 7.12
C GLY A 159 2.81 7.09 7.59
N PRO A 160 2.66 8.41 7.76
CA PRO A 160 1.43 9.01 8.24
C PRO A 160 0.33 9.02 7.18
N VAL A 161 -0.92 9.11 7.60
CA VAL A 161 -2.02 9.49 6.71
C VAL A 161 -1.66 10.82 6.05
N SER A 162 -1.81 10.91 4.77
CA SER A 162 -1.26 11.99 3.96
C SER A 162 -2.26 12.51 2.93
N VAL A 163 -1.94 13.65 2.34
CA VAL A 163 -2.65 14.21 1.18
C VAL A 163 -1.64 14.62 0.11
N PHE A 164 -2.05 14.63 -1.15
CA PHE A 164 -1.19 15.17 -2.21
C PHE A 164 -1.30 16.69 -2.28
N GLU A 165 -0.14 17.38 -2.28
CA GLU A 165 0.03 18.77 -2.66
C GLU A 165 0.92 18.84 -3.90
N GLY A 166 0.31 19.14 -5.05
CA GLY A 166 1.02 19.01 -6.31
C GLY A 166 1.47 17.56 -6.55
N LYS A 167 2.77 17.31 -6.54
CA LYS A 167 3.36 15.95 -6.67
C LYS A 167 3.87 15.41 -5.34
N GLU A 168 3.85 16.19 -4.29
CA GLU A 168 4.34 15.83 -2.98
C GLU A 168 3.25 15.22 -2.12
N LEU A 169 3.64 14.22 -1.36
CA LEU A 169 2.80 13.55 -0.38
C LEU A 169 3.15 14.10 1.00
N ILE A 170 2.24 14.92 1.55
CA ILE A 170 2.45 15.57 2.85
C ILE A 170 1.54 14.96 3.92
N PRO A 171 1.97 14.90 5.19
CA PRO A 171 1.13 14.43 6.27
C PRO A 171 -0.14 15.25 6.41
N PHE A 172 -1.24 14.56 6.72
CA PHE A 172 -2.49 15.19 7.09
C PHE A 172 -2.55 15.33 8.62
N GLY A 173 -2.31 16.54 9.11
CA GLY A 173 -2.29 16.84 10.54
C GLY A 173 -0.90 16.69 11.17
N ALA A 174 -0.88 16.65 12.51
CA ALA A 174 0.36 16.48 13.26
C ALA A 174 0.88 15.04 13.14
N VAL A 175 2.19 14.90 12.97
CA VAL A 175 2.85 13.59 13.01
C VAL A 175 3.34 13.37 14.43
N GLU A 176 2.73 12.40 15.11
CA GLU A 176 3.22 11.92 16.39
C GLU A 176 4.18 10.76 16.18
N HIS A 177 5.39 10.90 16.66
CA HIS A 177 6.36 9.82 16.64
C HIS A 177 6.12 8.88 17.81
N TYR A 178 6.10 7.57 17.52
CA TYR A 178 6.06 6.57 18.58
C TYR A 178 7.31 6.71 19.45
N VAL A 179 7.11 6.99 20.72
CA VAL A 179 8.15 6.94 21.74
C VAL A 179 8.01 5.58 22.42
N PRO A 180 9.02 4.69 22.36
CA PRO A 180 8.99 3.44 23.10
C PRO A 180 8.75 3.74 24.58
N CYS A 181 7.81 3.04 25.21
CA CYS A 181 7.72 3.06 26.68
C CYS A 181 9.00 2.40 27.23
N GLU A 182 9.70 3.11 28.13
CA GLU A 182 10.82 2.55 28.89
C GLU A 182 10.34 1.42 29.80
#